data_9b439565587f06a45414c6fd1472789b
#
_entry.id   9b439565587f06a45414c6fd1472789b
#
_cell.length_a   1.000
_cell.length_b   1.000
_cell.length_c   1.000
_cell.angle_alpha   90.00
_cell.angle_beta   90.00
_cell.angle_gamma   90.00
#
_symmetry.space_group_name_H-M   'P 1'
#
loop_
_entity.id
_entity.type
_entity.pdbx_description
1 polymer ?
#
loop_
_entity_poly.entity_id
_entity_poly.type
_entity_poly.pdbx_seq_one_letter_code
_entity_poly.pdbx_strand_id
1 'polypeptide(L)'
;MEFSIRRLVLIGLFATVFSASAGAQDVSVLDSAPKAKAVIGEPSSEFFVRFDRPIDHIHSRLSIWRDGRLVEHLQPRLESSPDVLFARAPTLPSGEYMLHWTVRTMQDVKVTQGNIPFTVKSAP
;
A
#
# COMPACT_ATOMS: atom_id res chain seq x y z
N MET A 1 10.23 12.24 -52.65
CA MET A 1 11.21 12.14 -52.11
C MET A 1 11.52 12.58 -50.78
N GLU A 2 11.46 13.71 -50.53
CA GLU A 2 11.84 14.21 -49.27
C GLU A 2 10.83 14.05 -48.23
N PHE A 3 9.70 13.66 -48.55
CA PHE A 3 8.74 13.59 -47.51
C PHE A 3 9.09 12.64 -46.47
N SER A 4 9.91 11.76 -46.70
CA SER A 4 10.19 10.76 -45.69
C SER A 4 10.75 11.33 -44.43
N ILE A 5 11.29 12.46 -44.50
CA ILE A 5 11.85 13.06 -43.35
C ILE A 5 10.91 13.40 -42.29
N ARG A 6 9.83 13.87 -42.64
CA ARG A 6 8.94 14.30 -41.64
C ARG A 6 8.57 13.32 -40.67
N ARG A 7 8.43 12.16 -41.02
CA ARG A 7 8.00 11.23 -40.10
C ARG A 7 8.82 11.08 -38.92
N LEU A 8 10.03 11.23 -39.04
CA LEU A 8 10.88 11.07 -37.95
C LEU A 8 10.60 11.93 -36.81
N VAL A 9 10.20 13.06 -37.07
CA VAL A 9 9.98 14.00 -36.06
C VAL A 9 8.96 13.58 -35.05
N LEU A 10 7.97 12.93 -35.48
CA LEU A 10 6.96 12.55 -34.62
C LEU A 10 7.37 11.71 -33.50
N ILE A 11 8.17 10.85 -33.74
CA ILE A 11 8.62 9.96 -32.76
C ILE A 11 9.26 10.56 -31.58
N GLY A 12 10.10 11.46 -31.79
CA GLY A 12 10.81 12.02 -30.69
C GLY A 12 9.89 12.69 -29.73
N LEU A 13 8.90 13.27 -30.24
CA LEU A 13 8.03 14.00 -29.43
C LEU A 13 7.32 13.14 -28.48
N PHE A 14 6.94 12.04 -28.89
CA PHE A 14 6.20 11.21 -28.10
C PHE A 14 6.83 10.83 -26.80
N ALA A 15 8.03 10.60 -26.77
CA ALA A 15 8.70 10.18 -25.60
C ALA A 15 8.64 11.14 -24.45
N THR A 16 8.57 12.38 -24.72
CA THR A 16 8.64 13.33 -23.66
C THR A 16 7.47 13.31 -22.73
N VAL A 17 6.37 12.94 -23.21
CA VAL A 17 5.21 12.99 -22.42
C VAL A 17 5.30 12.15 -21.19
N PHE A 18 5.93 11.06 -21.31
CA PHE A 18 6.00 10.20 -20.25
C PHE A 18 6.56 10.71 -18.99
N SER A 19 7.50 11.52 -19.06
CA SER A 19 8.16 11.97 -17.87
C SER A 19 7.26 12.75 -16.97
N ALA A 20 6.20 13.25 -17.45
CA ALA A 20 5.36 14.06 -16.62
C ALA A 20 4.80 13.33 -15.43
N SER A 21 4.64 12.06 -15.54
CA SER A 21 4.02 11.36 -14.44
C SER A 21 4.95 11.20 -13.27
N ALA A 22 6.19 11.45 -13.46
CA ALA A 22 7.11 11.25 -12.39
C ALA A 22 6.86 12.15 -11.21
N GLY A 23 6.08 13.15 -11.36
CA GLY A 23 5.86 14.06 -10.27
C GLY A 23 4.93 13.56 -9.19
N ALA A 24 4.35 12.42 -9.37
CA ALA A 24 3.42 11.95 -8.38
C ALA A 24 4.11 11.73 -7.05
N GLN A 25 3.52 12.27 -6.00
CA GLN A 25 4.10 12.17 -4.68
C GLN A 25 3.44 11.09 -3.88
N ASP A 26 3.55 9.89 -4.33
CA ASP A 26 2.91 8.79 -3.64
C ASP A 26 3.60 8.47 -2.33
N VAL A 27 2.82 8.02 -1.39
CA VAL A 27 3.32 7.61 -0.10
C VAL A 27 4.03 6.29 -0.26
N SER A 28 5.16 6.13 0.43
CA SER A 28 5.90 4.88 0.41
C SER A 28 5.86 4.22 1.76
N VAL A 29 5.83 2.90 1.77
CA VAL A 29 5.88 2.12 3.00
C VAL A 29 7.34 1.93 3.39
N LEU A 30 7.68 2.31 4.60
CA LEU A 30 9.02 2.14 5.11
C LEU A 30 9.18 0.85 5.92
N ASP A 31 8.12 0.44 6.58
CA ASP A 31 8.18 -0.74 7.42
C ASP A 31 6.76 -1.23 7.66
N SER A 32 6.62 -2.48 8.02
CA SER A 32 5.32 -3.04 8.34
C SER A 32 5.46 -4.31 9.17
N ALA A 33 4.39 -4.67 9.84
CA ALA A 33 4.25 -5.98 10.46
C ALA A 33 2.82 -6.42 10.19
N PRO A 34 2.65 -7.49 9.46
CA PRO A 34 3.68 -8.35 8.91
C PRO A 34 4.41 -7.69 7.76
N LYS A 35 5.65 -8.12 7.54
CA LYS A 35 6.40 -7.66 6.38
C LYS A 35 5.93 -8.42 5.15
N ALA A 36 6.22 -7.87 3.99
CA ALA A 36 5.84 -8.53 2.75
C ALA A 36 6.42 -9.94 2.68
N LYS A 37 5.57 -10.90 2.36
CA LYS A 37 5.94 -12.30 2.23
C LYS A 37 6.33 -12.96 3.55
N ALA A 38 6.04 -12.34 4.66
CA ALA A 38 6.35 -12.93 5.97
C ALA A 38 5.43 -14.10 6.25
N VAL A 39 5.93 -15.03 7.02
CA VAL A 39 5.12 -16.11 7.55
C VAL A 39 5.01 -15.85 9.04
N ILE A 40 3.79 -15.69 9.53
CA ILE A 40 3.59 -15.37 10.94
C ILE A 40 2.83 -16.50 11.60
N GLY A 41 3.09 -16.67 12.87
CA GLY A 41 2.40 -17.65 13.66
C GLY A 41 1.20 -17.00 14.32
N GLU A 42 0.50 -17.74 15.12
CA GLU A 42 -0.56 -17.17 15.87
C GLU A 42 -0.15 -17.02 17.30
N PRO A 43 -0.77 -16.17 18.01
CA PRO A 43 -1.69 -15.16 17.55
C PRO A 43 -0.91 -13.91 17.26
N SER A 44 -1.05 -13.44 16.10
CA SER A 44 -0.45 -12.18 15.78
C SER A 44 -1.50 -11.14 16.05
N SER A 45 -1.32 -10.33 17.01
CA SER A 45 -2.37 -9.46 17.42
C SER A 45 -2.23 -8.03 16.97
N GLU A 46 -1.04 -7.64 16.51
CA GLU A 46 -0.86 -6.24 16.17
C GLU A 46 -0.21 -6.10 14.82
N PHE A 47 -0.87 -5.34 13.97
CA PHE A 47 -0.39 -5.07 12.62
C PHE A 47 -0.12 -3.59 12.50
N PHE A 48 0.90 -3.22 11.74
CA PHE A 48 1.14 -1.81 11.47
C PHE A 48 1.76 -1.61 10.10
N VAL A 49 1.60 -0.40 9.59
CA VAL A 49 2.28 0.02 8.37
C VAL A 49 2.82 1.40 8.64
N ARG A 50 4.12 1.58 8.42
CA ARG A 50 4.77 2.85 8.61
C ARG A 50 5.09 3.46 7.27
N PHE A 51 4.76 4.73 7.14
CA PHE A 51 4.90 5.45 5.89
C PHE A 51 6.02 6.47 5.95
N ASP A 52 6.37 7.04 4.82
CA ASP A 52 7.45 7.99 4.73
C ASP A 52 7.04 9.41 5.11
N ARG A 53 5.83 9.61 5.58
CA ARG A 53 5.33 10.93 5.95
C ARG A 53 4.08 10.78 6.81
N PRO A 54 3.69 11.86 7.51
CA PRO A 54 2.49 11.81 8.33
C PRO A 54 1.24 11.53 7.50
N ILE A 55 0.34 10.78 8.07
CA ILE A 55 -0.88 10.40 7.39
C ILE A 55 -2.09 10.87 8.18
N ASP A 56 -3.21 10.93 7.50
CA ASP A 56 -4.48 11.30 8.10
C ASP A 56 -5.13 10.03 8.62
N HIS A 57 -5.02 9.79 9.91
CA HIS A 57 -5.50 8.56 10.51
C HIS A 57 -7.01 8.39 10.41
N ILE A 58 -7.73 9.46 10.36
CA ILE A 58 -9.18 9.38 10.30
C ILE A 58 -9.65 8.90 8.95
N HIS A 59 -8.94 9.28 7.90
CA HIS A 59 -9.32 8.91 6.54
C HIS A 59 -8.44 7.81 5.94
N SER A 60 -7.74 7.08 6.80
CA SER A 60 -6.88 5.99 6.35
C SER A 60 -7.38 4.68 6.91
N ARG A 61 -7.13 3.58 6.22
CA ARG A 61 -7.73 2.30 6.58
C ARG A 61 -6.77 1.15 6.38
N LEU A 62 -6.99 0.11 7.16
CA LEU A 62 -6.32 -1.18 6.99
C LEU A 62 -7.39 -2.24 6.87
N SER A 63 -7.16 -3.23 6.04
CA SER A 63 -8.08 -4.36 5.93
C SER A 63 -7.31 -5.60 5.51
N ILE A 64 -7.87 -6.75 5.82
CA ILE A 64 -7.25 -8.04 5.52
C ILE A 64 -8.11 -8.72 4.47
N TRP A 65 -7.45 -9.22 3.42
CA TRP A 65 -8.13 -9.86 2.30
C TRP A 65 -7.54 -11.25 2.06
N ARG A 66 -8.35 -12.12 1.51
CA ARG A 66 -7.93 -13.46 1.14
C ARG A 66 -8.67 -13.86 -0.12
N ASP A 67 -7.94 -14.27 -1.15
CA ASP A 67 -8.53 -14.71 -2.42
C ASP A 67 -9.50 -13.68 -2.99
N GLY A 68 -9.14 -12.43 -2.90
CA GLY A 68 -9.98 -11.37 -3.46
C GLY A 68 -11.19 -11.01 -2.64
N ARG A 69 -11.32 -11.56 -1.43
CA ARG A 69 -12.46 -11.27 -0.58
C ARG A 69 -12.01 -10.60 0.69
N LEU A 70 -12.81 -9.68 1.17
CA LEU A 70 -12.53 -9.01 2.42
C LEU A 70 -12.75 -9.97 3.57
N VAL A 71 -11.74 -10.10 4.42
CA VAL A 71 -11.83 -10.92 5.61
C VAL A 71 -12.21 -10.06 6.81
N GLU A 72 -11.54 -8.94 6.95
CA GLU A 72 -11.76 -8.11 8.13
C GLU A 72 -11.32 -6.67 7.88
N HIS A 73 -12.13 -5.71 8.31
CA HIS A 73 -11.68 -4.34 8.40
C HIS A 73 -10.99 -4.18 9.74
N LEU A 74 -9.82 -3.56 9.76
CA LEU A 74 -9.13 -3.30 11.01
C LEU A 74 -9.41 -1.88 11.43
N GLN A 75 -9.52 -1.66 12.73
CA GLN A 75 -9.79 -0.34 13.26
C GLN A 75 -8.48 0.32 13.65
N PRO A 76 -7.98 1.27 12.88
CA PRO A 76 -6.71 1.90 13.21
C PRO A 76 -6.82 2.67 14.52
N ARG A 77 -5.74 2.63 15.28
CA ARG A 77 -5.68 3.39 16.52
C ARG A 77 -5.27 4.81 16.21
N LEU A 78 -5.95 5.75 16.81
CA LEU A 78 -5.64 7.15 16.56
C LEU A 78 -4.44 7.64 17.36
N GLU A 79 -4.04 6.87 18.34
CA GLU A 79 -2.95 7.28 19.21
C GLU A 79 -1.58 6.77 18.77
N SER A 80 -1.43 6.40 17.54
CA SER A 80 -0.15 5.93 17.07
C SER A 80 0.69 7.11 16.57
N SER A 81 1.93 6.81 16.17
CA SER A 81 2.81 7.84 15.61
C SER A 81 2.20 8.45 14.37
N PRO A 82 2.56 9.68 14.05
CA PRO A 82 1.93 10.37 12.90
C PRO A 82 2.07 9.64 11.57
N ASP A 83 3.14 8.86 11.41
CA ASP A 83 3.41 8.18 10.15
C ASP A 83 3.04 6.71 10.15
N VAL A 84 2.29 6.25 11.16
CA VAL A 84 1.99 4.83 11.32
C VAL A 84 0.50 4.57 11.38
N LEU A 85 0.04 3.59 10.63
CA LEU A 85 -1.28 2.99 10.82
C LEU A 85 -1.06 1.74 11.65
N PHE A 86 -1.74 1.67 12.78
CA PHE A 86 -1.55 0.59 13.72
C PHE A 86 -2.93 0.05 14.09
N ALA A 87 -3.10 -1.24 14.08
CA ALA A 87 -4.39 -1.83 14.41
C ALA A 87 -4.22 -3.22 14.98
N ARG A 88 -5.19 -3.62 15.79
CA ARG A 88 -5.20 -4.96 16.33
C ARG A 88 -5.87 -5.87 15.30
N ALA A 89 -5.26 -6.99 15.01
CA ALA A 89 -5.80 -7.94 14.06
C ALA A 89 -6.41 -9.12 14.81
N PRO A 90 -7.44 -9.74 14.25
CA PRO A 90 -8.02 -10.92 14.87
C PRO A 90 -7.14 -12.12 14.62
N THR A 91 -7.42 -13.20 15.31
CA THR A 91 -6.76 -14.46 15.02
C THR A 91 -7.23 -14.96 13.67
N LEU A 92 -6.29 -15.30 12.82
CA LEU A 92 -6.62 -15.73 11.46
C LEU A 92 -6.30 -17.21 11.27
N PRO A 93 -7.13 -17.93 10.53
CA PRO A 93 -6.79 -19.31 10.15
C PRO A 93 -5.57 -19.34 9.27
N SER A 94 -4.90 -20.47 9.20
CA SER A 94 -3.76 -20.63 8.32
C SER A 94 -4.16 -20.34 6.89
N GLY A 95 -3.28 -19.67 6.17
CA GLY A 95 -3.55 -19.36 4.78
C GLY A 95 -2.76 -18.17 4.31
N GLU A 96 -2.98 -17.78 3.09
CA GLU A 96 -2.31 -16.65 2.49
C GLU A 96 -3.24 -15.47 2.42
N TYR A 97 -2.75 -14.32 2.82
CA TYR A 97 -3.56 -13.13 2.98
C TYR A 97 -2.86 -11.90 2.39
N MET A 98 -3.63 -10.85 2.27
CA MET A 98 -3.12 -9.53 1.90
C MET A 98 -3.53 -8.54 2.97
N LEU A 99 -2.57 -7.75 3.44
CA LEU A 99 -2.89 -6.59 4.26
C LEU A 99 -3.01 -5.41 3.31
N HIS A 100 -4.20 -4.90 3.18
CA HIS A 100 -4.47 -3.80 2.27
C HIS A 100 -4.52 -2.50 3.05
N TRP A 101 -3.79 -1.49 2.59
CA TRP A 101 -3.81 -0.18 3.22
C TRP A 101 -4.26 0.87 2.24
N THR A 102 -4.97 1.86 2.76
CA THR A 102 -5.42 3.02 2.00
C THR A 102 -5.15 4.22 2.87
N VAL A 103 -4.38 5.16 2.38
CA VAL A 103 -4.01 6.31 3.20
C VAL A 103 -4.16 7.62 2.45
N ARG A 104 -4.41 8.67 3.23
CA ARG A 104 -4.32 10.04 2.78
C ARG A 104 -3.28 10.70 3.64
N THR A 105 -2.54 11.63 3.07
CA THR A 105 -1.58 12.38 3.87
C THR A 105 -2.28 13.59 4.47
N MET A 106 -1.63 14.21 5.43
CA MET A 106 -2.22 15.39 6.05
C MET A 106 -2.24 16.58 5.11
N GLN A 107 -1.42 16.56 4.08
CA GLN A 107 -1.29 17.71 3.20
C GLN A 107 -2.00 17.56 1.88
N ASP A 108 -2.49 16.38 1.59
CA ASP A 108 -3.04 16.11 0.27
C ASP A 108 -4.27 15.26 0.40
N VAL A 109 -5.25 15.51 -0.43
CA VAL A 109 -6.46 14.69 -0.40
C VAL A 109 -6.31 13.45 -1.25
N LYS A 110 -5.18 13.30 -1.91
CA LYS A 110 -4.97 12.15 -2.76
C LYS A 110 -4.88 10.89 -1.93
N VAL A 111 -5.51 9.83 -2.40
CA VAL A 111 -5.51 8.55 -1.73
C VAL A 111 -4.51 7.63 -2.40
N THR A 112 -3.67 7.00 -1.60
CA THR A 112 -2.72 6.01 -2.08
C THR A 112 -3.05 4.69 -1.41
N GLN A 113 -2.89 3.59 -2.12
CA GLN A 113 -3.20 2.28 -1.56
C GLN A 113 -2.18 1.25 -1.99
N GLY A 114 -2.10 0.17 -1.25
CA GLY A 114 -1.19 -0.91 -1.58
C GLY A 114 -1.53 -2.15 -0.81
N ASN A 115 -0.81 -3.23 -1.11
CA ASN A 115 -1.03 -4.52 -0.50
C ASN A 115 0.28 -5.10 0.00
N ILE A 116 0.20 -5.78 1.13
CA ILE A 116 1.34 -6.45 1.72
C ILE A 116 0.96 -7.91 1.89
N PRO A 117 1.53 -8.81 1.09
CA PRO A 117 1.17 -10.23 1.20
C PRO A 117 1.84 -10.87 2.41
N PHE A 118 1.14 -11.75 3.07
CA PHE A 118 1.71 -12.48 4.20
C PHE A 118 0.98 -13.81 4.35
N THR A 119 1.59 -14.72 5.08
CA THR A 119 1.05 -16.04 5.32
C THR A 119 0.90 -16.27 6.81
N VAL A 120 -0.20 -16.88 7.19
CA VAL A 120 -0.42 -17.30 8.57
C VAL A 120 -0.25 -18.81 8.62
N LYS A 121 0.56 -19.27 9.56
CA LYS A 121 0.79 -20.68 9.69
C LYS A 121 0.56 -21.06 11.15
N SER A 122 -0.52 -21.78 11.39
CA SER A 122 -0.81 -22.15 12.75
C SER A 122 0.11 -23.23 13.21
N ALA A 123 0.29 -23.29 14.52
CA ALA A 123 1.07 -24.34 15.10
C ALA A 123 0.30 -25.64 14.98
N PRO A 124 0.98 -26.74 14.85
CA PRO A 124 0.31 -28.05 14.75
C PRO A 124 -0.34 -28.47 16.04
#